data_f4a771a754eff5684fb0dd451e2b174c
#
_entry.id   f4a771a754eff5684fb0dd451e2b174c
#
_cell.length_a   1.000
_cell.length_b   1.000
_cell.length_c   1.000
_cell.angle_alpha   90.00
_cell.angle_beta   90.00
_cell.angle_gamma   90.00
#
_symmetry.space_group_name_H-M   'P 1'
#
loop_
_entity.id
_entity.type
_entity.pdbx_description
1 polymer ?
#
loop_
_entity_poly.entity_id
_entity_poly.type
_entity_poly.pdbx_seq_one_letter_code
_entity_poly.pdbx_strand_id
1 'polypeptide(L)'
;SNKDETTLTYAKSEKKDADASDSKSDTGKDTGSTAKGSLDVSEIVSEALPSIVSITTKSVQEVQNYFGMYGMYGYAPQQQEQEVEGSGSGIIVGKNDDELLIATNYHVVEGADTLSVAFTDGNAVEASVKGFDEERDLAVVSVSLDDVEDDTMDAISIANIGSSDDLKVGEQVVAIGNALGYGQSVATGIVSAKNRRMDSDNNTVTDGS
;
A
#
# COMPACT_ATOMS: atom_id res chain seq x y z
N SER A 1 -14.95 21.27 27.65
CA SER A 1 -13.92 20.47 27.00
C SER A 1 -14.64 19.49 26.05
N ASN A 2 -14.97 19.96 24.84
CA ASN A 2 -15.50 19.13 23.76
C ASN A 2 -14.31 18.40 23.18
N LYS A 3 -14.34 17.07 23.23
CA LYS A 3 -13.52 16.24 22.36
C LYS A 3 -14.29 16.17 21.05
N ASP A 4 -13.77 16.80 20.00
CA ASP A 4 -14.21 16.55 18.63
C ASP A 4 -13.88 15.10 18.30
N GLU A 5 -14.90 14.24 18.31
CA GLU A 5 -14.80 12.89 17.78
C GLU A 5 -14.80 13.00 16.25
N THR A 6 -13.62 12.95 15.67
CA THR A 6 -13.46 12.86 14.22
C THR A 6 -14.04 11.54 13.76
N THR A 7 -15.18 11.58 13.07
CA THR A 7 -15.84 10.38 12.55
C THR A 7 -15.09 9.93 11.28
N LEU A 8 -14.39 8.80 11.38
CA LEU A 8 -13.75 8.15 10.25
C LEU A 8 -14.79 7.41 9.41
N THR A 9 -14.89 7.76 8.13
CA THR A 9 -15.68 7.00 7.16
C THR A 9 -14.79 5.95 6.51
N TYR A 10 -15.10 4.67 6.72
CA TYR A 10 -14.45 3.55 6.06
C TYR A 10 -15.52 2.65 5.42
N ALA A 11 -15.19 2.02 4.30
CA ALA A 11 -16.06 1.07 3.65
C ALA A 11 -16.04 -0.26 4.44
N LYS A 12 -17.21 -0.67 4.95
CA LYS A 12 -17.36 -1.95 5.64
C LYS A 12 -17.89 -2.98 4.64
N SER A 13 -17.24 -4.13 4.53
CA SER A 13 -17.72 -5.23 3.70
C SER A 13 -19.07 -5.73 4.20
N GLU A 14 -20.13 -5.62 3.39
CA GLU A 14 -21.40 -6.28 3.66
C GLU A 14 -21.34 -7.72 3.17
N LYS A 15 -21.63 -8.68 4.05
CA LYS A 15 -21.82 -10.07 3.65
C LYS A 15 -23.05 -10.16 2.75
N LYS A 16 -22.85 -10.39 1.46
CA LYS A 16 -23.92 -10.83 0.57
C LYS A 16 -24.14 -12.32 0.80
N ASP A 17 -25.24 -12.67 1.42
CA ASP A 17 -25.74 -14.04 1.44
C ASP A 17 -26.11 -14.43 -0.01
N ALA A 18 -25.38 -15.37 -0.56
CA ALA A 18 -25.67 -15.92 -1.87
C ALA A 18 -26.82 -16.91 -1.76
N ASP A 19 -28.01 -16.48 -2.16
CA ASP A 19 -29.14 -17.39 -2.42
C ASP A 19 -29.00 -17.95 -3.83
N ALA A 20 -28.93 -19.27 -3.91
CA ALA A 20 -28.83 -20.00 -5.17
C ALA A 20 -30.20 -20.15 -5.82
N SER A 21 -30.39 -19.52 -6.97
CA SER A 21 -31.49 -19.94 -7.87
C SER A 21 -30.96 -20.18 -9.28
N ASP A 22 -31.04 -21.44 -9.63
CA ASP A 22 -30.90 -22.07 -10.93
C ASP A 22 -31.80 -21.44 -12.00
N SER A 23 -31.24 -20.99 -13.15
CA SER A 23 -31.97 -20.98 -14.40
C SER A 23 -31.05 -21.04 -15.60
N LYS A 24 -31.15 -22.17 -16.32
CA LYS A 24 -30.57 -22.41 -17.65
C LYS A 24 -31.18 -21.46 -18.68
N SER A 25 -30.33 -20.86 -19.53
CA SER A 25 -30.63 -20.72 -20.96
C SER A 25 -29.34 -20.66 -21.77
N ASP A 26 -29.23 -21.65 -22.64
CA ASP A 26 -28.32 -21.87 -23.74
C ASP A 26 -28.47 -20.79 -24.84
N THR A 27 -27.33 -20.18 -25.26
CA THR A 27 -27.02 -19.98 -26.69
C THR A 27 -25.57 -19.53 -26.82
N GLY A 28 -24.82 -20.32 -27.61
CA GLY A 28 -23.41 -20.18 -27.84
C GLY A 28 -22.97 -19.03 -28.73
N LYS A 29 -21.72 -18.66 -28.61
CA LYS A 29 -20.70 -18.67 -29.66
C LYS A 29 -19.36 -18.15 -29.16
N ASP A 30 -18.40 -19.08 -29.11
CA ASP A 30 -17.05 -18.97 -29.68
C ASP A 30 -16.15 -17.82 -29.19
N THR A 31 -15.04 -18.04 -28.67
CA THR A 31 -13.75 -18.65 -28.95
C THR A 31 -12.73 -18.05 -28.01
N GLY A 32 -12.07 -18.85 -27.32
CA GLY A 32 -10.88 -18.50 -26.56
C GLY A 32 -10.62 -19.65 -25.60
N SER A 33 -9.92 -20.68 -26.08
CA SER A 33 -9.41 -21.74 -25.21
C SER A 33 -8.42 -21.13 -24.21
N THR A 34 -8.96 -20.56 -23.14
CA THR A 34 -8.18 -20.32 -21.93
C THR A 34 -7.90 -21.68 -21.31
N ALA A 35 -6.62 -21.99 -21.19
CA ALA A 35 -6.18 -23.19 -20.47
C ALA A 35 -6.94 -23.28 -19.15
N LYS A 36 -7.65 -24.38 -18.92
CA LYS A 36 -8.33 -24.71 -17.66
C LYS A 36 -7.29 -24.67 -16.55
N GLY A 37 -7.24 -23.56 -15.81
CA GLY A 37 -6.29 -23.41 -14.71
C GLY A 37 -5.75 -21.98 -14.49
N SER A 38 -5.93 -21.06 -15.45
CA SER A 38 -5.58 -19.65 -15.24
C SER A 38 -6.81 -18.90 -14.78
N LEU A 39 -6.80 -18.46 -13.52
CA LEU A 39 -7.80 -17.53 -13.02
C LEU A 39 -7.46 -16.15 -13.58
N ASP A 40 -8.41 -15.58 -14.33
CA ASP A 40 -8.34 -14.19 -14.76
C ASP A 40 -8.67 -13.31 -13.56
N VAL A 41 -7.66 -12.60 -13.06
CA VAL A 41 -7.78 -11.68 -11.92
C VAL A 41 -7.88 -10.22 -12.36
N SER A 42 -8.01 -9.97 -13.66
CA SER A 42 -8.00 -8.62 -14.22
C SER A 42 -9.14 -7.76 -13.68
N GLU A 43 -10.32 -8.34 -13.49
CA GLU A 43 -11.47 -7.65 -12.93
C GLU A 43 -11.22 -7.25 -11.46
N ILE A 44 -10.71 -8.18 -10.64
CA ILE A 44 -10.36 -7.93 -9.23
C ILE A 44 -9.31 -6.81 -9.11
N VAL A 45 -8.29 -6.87 -9.98
CA VAL A 45 -7.24 -5.84 -10.01
C VAL A 45 -7.84 -4.50 -10.42
N SER A 46 -8.67 -4.46 -11.46
CA SER A 46 -9.32 -3.23 -11.94
C SER A 46 -10.18 -2.57 -10.86
N GLU A 47 -10.89 -3.35 -10.05
CA GLU A 47 -11.69 -2.85 -8.92
C GLU A 47 -10.84 -2.34 -7.76
N ALA A 48 -9.68 -2.96 -7.51
CA ALA A 48 -8.82 -2.61 -6.39
C ALA A 48 -7.92 -1.39 -6.68
N LEU A 49 -7.51 -1.19 -7.93
CA LEU A 49 -6.56 -0.16 -8.33
C LEU A 49 -6.91 1.26 -7.89
N PRO A 50 -8.17 1.71 -7.94
CA PRO A 50 -8.54 3.05 -7.45
C PRO A 50 -8.25 3.30 -5.98
N SER A 51 -8.04 2.25 -5.18
CA SER A 51 -7.68 2.36 -3.77
C SER A 51 -6.18 2.26 -3.49
N ILE A 52 -5.35 2.04 -4.52
CA ILE A 52 -3.91 1.85 -4.37
C ILE A 52 -3.17 3.09 -4.85
N VAL A 53 -2.19 3.52 -4.06
CA VAL A 53 -1.37 4.69 -4.35
C VAL A 53 0.11 4.34 -4.34
N SER A 54 0.90 5.15 -5.04
CA SER A 54 2.36 5.12 -4.92
C SER A 54 2.80 6.16 -3.89
N ILE A 55 3.76 5.81 -3.05
CA ILE A 55 4.36 6.71 -2.08
C ILE A 55 5.81 6.92 -2.47
N THR A 56 6.23 8.17 -2.57
CA THR A 56 7.62 8.56 -2.80
C THR A 56 8.10 9.38 -1.63
N THR A 57 9.28 9.05 -1.14
CA THR A 57 9.93 9.74 -0.02
C THR A 57 11.29 10.27 -0.45
N LYS A 58 11.68 11.39 0.11
CA LYS A 58 13.01 11.95 -0.05
C LYS A 58 13.59 12.20 1.33
N SER A 59 14.85 11.82 1.49
CA SER A 59 15.63 12.14 2.67
C SER A 59 16.99 12.68 2.28
N VAL A 60 17.48 13.66 3.05
CA VAL A 60 18.82 14.22 2.87
C VAL A 60 19.75 13.52 3.83
N GLN A 61 20.64 12.70 3.31
CA GLN A 61 21.69 12.07 4.13
C GLN A 61 22.99 12.86 4.00
N GLU A 62 23.52 13.30 5.14
CA GLU A 62 24.87 13.82 5.21
C GLU A 62 25.87 12.65 5.03
N VAL A 63 26.49 12.58 3.87
CA VAL A 63 27.57 11.63 3.63
C VAL A 63 28.80 12.16 4.36
N GLN A 64 29.00 11.72 5.60
CA GLN A 64 30.27 11.88 6.26
C GLN A 64 31.29 11.00 5.52
N ASN A 65 32.02 11.62 4.59
CA ASN A 65 33.18 10.98 3.98
C ASN A 65 34.22 10.66 5.08
N TYR A 66 34.15 9.44 5.60
CA TYR A 66 35.18 8.88 6.45
C TYR A 66 36.46 8.61 5.62
N PHE A 67 37.08 9.70 5.11
CA PHE A 67 38.41 9.63 4.58
C PHE A 67 39.36 10.02 5.70
N GLY A 68 39.42 9.14 6.70
CA GLY A 68 40.43 9.20 7.73
C GLY A 68 41.75 8.69 7.19
N MET A 69 42.79 9.51 7.34
CA MET A 69 44.17 9.11 7.42
C MET A 69 44.96 8.94 6.12
N TYR A 70 45.12 10.02 5.39
CA TYR A 70 46.33 10.41 4.67
C TYR A 70 46.08 11.68 3.88
N GLY A 71 46.37 12.82 4.43
CA GLY A 71 46.18 14.04 3.63
C GLY A 71 46.53 15.32 4.38
N MET A 72 47.76 15.52 4.58
CA MET A 72 48.41 16.81 4.79
C MET A 72 48.22 17.64 3.50
N TYR A 73 47.19 18.47 3.47
CA TYR A 73 47.08 19.74 2.73
C TYR A 73 45.60 20.21 2.81
N GLY A 74 45.40 21.35 3.46
CA GLY A 74 44.15 22.03 3.76
C GLY A 74 43.13 22.19 2.59
N TYR A 75 42.22 21.23 2.49
CA TYR A 75 40.94 21.39 1.82
C TYR A 75 39.88 21.04 2.86
N ALA A 76 39.01 22.01 3.13
CA ALA A 76 37.80 21.77 3.91
C ALA A 76 36.95 20.68 3.24
N PRO A 77 36.45 19.67 3.95
CA PRO A 77 35.53 18.70 3.37
C PRO A 77 34.26 19.46 2.94
N GLN A 78 33.96 19.47 1.64
CA GLN A 78 32.62 19.85 1.17
C GLN A 78 31.69 18.77 1.65
N GLN A 79 30.76 19.14 2.51
CA GLN A 79 29.59 18.33 2.83
C GLN A 79 28.79 18.15 1.55
N GLN A 80 28.81 16.97 0.97
CA GLN A 80 27.91 16.58 -0.10
C GLN A 80 26.66 16.01 0.54
N GLU A 81 25.60 16.78 0.51
CA GLU A 81 24.25 16.29 0.77
C GLU A 81 23.85 15.37 -0.40
N GLN A 82 23.53 14.14 -0.10
CA GLN A 82 23.03 13.19 -1.07
C GLN A 82 21.55 12.96 -0.82
N GLU A 83 20.72 13.34 -1.78
CA GLU A 83 19.29 13.07 -1.75
C GLU A 83 19.05 11.58 -2.04
N VAL A 84 18.39 10.90 -1.13
CA VAL A 84 18.00 9.50 -1.26
C VAL A 84 16.49 9.45 -1.45
N GLU A 85 16.05 8.85 -2.56
CA GLU A 85 14.64 8.61 -2.83
C GLU A 85 14.25 7.19 -2.41
N GLY A 86 13.17 7.09 -1.64
CA GLY A 86 12.48 5.85 -1.33
C GLY A 86 11.13 5.79 -2.02
N SER A 87 10.61 4.58 -2.19
CA SER A 87 9.28 4.41 -2.75
C SER A 87 8.60 3.18 -2.18
N GLY A 88 7.28 3.24 -2.12
CA GLY A 88 6.44 2.15 -1.65
C GLY A 88 5.02 2.24 -2.18
N SER A 89 4.19 1.32 -1.75
CA SER A 89 2.77 1.32 -2.05
C SER A 89 1.97 1.70 -0.81
N GLY A 90 0.82 2.33 -1.02
CA GLY A 90 -0.16 2.62 0.01
C GLY A 90 -1.56 2.22 -0.41
N ILE A 91 -2.45 2.15 0.56
CA ILE A 91 -3.86 1.80 0.37
C ILE A 91 -4.71 2.89 1.02
N ILE A 92 -5.66 3.46 0.27
CA ILE A 92 -6.62 4.43 0.81
C ILE A 92 -7.59 3.66 1.70
N VAL A 93 -7.50 3.87 3.01
CA VAL A 93 -8.28 3.11 4.01
C VAL A 93 -9.44 3.91 4.61
N GLY A 94 -9.46 5.23 4.40
CA GLY A 94 -10.53 6.07 4.92
C GLY A 94 -10.37 7.54 4.53
N LYS A 95 -11.38 8.32 4.90
CA LYS A 95 -11.32 9.78 4.86
C LYS A 95 -12.12 10.36 6.01
N ASN A 96 -11.77 11.55 6.40
CA ASN A 96 -12.57 12.41 7.26
C ASN A 96 -12.97 13.69 6.49
N ASP A 97 -13.39 14.73 7.20
CA ASP A 97 -13.83 15.99 6.58
C ASP A 97 -12.69 16.76 5.90
N ASP A 98 -11.44 16.53 6.32
CA ASP A 98 -10.30 17.34 5.91
C ASP A 98 -9.21 16.52 5.17
N GLU A 99 -9.15 15.19 5.37
CA GLU A 99 -8.02 14.38 4.94
C GLU A 99 -8.43 13.01 4.39
N LEU A 100 -7.68 12.53 3.39
CA LEU A 100 -7.59 11.11 3.03
C LEU A 100 -6.58 10.42 3.93
N LEU A 101 -6.90 9.20 4.36
CA LEU A 101 -6.02 8.36 5.18
C LEU A 101 -5.55 7.16 4.36
N ILE A 102 -4.25 6.95 4.38
CA ILE A 102 -3.55 5.95 3.57
C ILE A 102 -2.71 5.09 4.49
N ALA A 103 -2.94 3.79 4.47
CA ALA A 103 -2.10 2.82 5.17
C ALA A 103 -0.90 2.43 4.29
N THR A 104 0.27 2.34 4.90
CA THR A 104 1.52 1.91 4.26
C THR A 104 2.42 1.22 5.27
N ASN A 105 3.61 0.81 4.88
CA ASN A 105 4.61 0.26 5.78
C ASN A 105 5.44 1.36 6.45
N TYR A 106 5.87 1.12 7.69
CA TYR A 106 6.72 2.05 8.44
C TYR A 106 8.06 2.29 7.74
N HIS A 107 8.71 1.23 7.25
CA HIS A 107 9.99 1.34 6.55
C HIS A 107 9.93 2.21 5.28
N VAL A 108 8.75 2.43 4.70
CA VAL A 108 8.57 3.33 3.53
C VAL A 108 8.70 4.80 3.94
N VAL A 109 8.26 5.16 5.13
CA VAL A 109 8.17 6.55 5.61
C VAL A 109 9.25 6.90 6.63
N GLU A 110 10.02 5.91 7.08
CA GLU A 110 11.07 6.10 8.07
C GLU A 110 12.16 7.06 7.56
N GLY A 111 12.43 8.09 8.37
CA GLY A 111 13.49 9.06 8.06
C GLY A 111 13.23 9.94 6.83
N ALA A 112 12.01 9.97 6.30
CA ALA A 112 11.65 10.82 5.18
C ALA A 112 11.53 12.29 5.60
N ASP A 113 12.23 13.18 4.90
CA ASP A 113 12.09 14.64 5.06
C ASP A 113 10.86 15.16 4.32
N THR A 114 10.56 14.59 3.17
CA THR A 114 9.36 14.88 2.38
C THR A 114 8.68 13.61 1.91
N LEU A 115 7.37 13.67 1.84
CA LEU A 115 6.51 12.55 1.44
C LEU A 115 5.50 13.02 0.42
N SER A 116 5.35 12.28 -0.66
CA SER A 116 4.30 12.51 -1.65
C SER A 116 3.56 11.24 -1.99
N VAL A 117 2.27 11.40 -2.29
CA VAL A 117 1.36 10.33 -2.70
C VAL A 117 0.92 10.59 -4.12
N ALA A 118 1.11 9.62 -5.00
CA ALA A 118 0.60 9.65 -6.37
C ALA A 118 -0.57 8.69 -6.52
N PHE A 119 -1.68 9.20 -7.05
CA PHE A 119 -2.91 8.46 -7.30
C PHE A 119 -2.89 7.76 -8.66
N THR A 120 -3.94 6.97 -8.95
CA THR A 120 -4.02 6.16 -10.17
C THR A 120 -4.06 6.99 -11.47
N ASP A 121 -4.54 8.22 -11.40
CA ASP A 121 -4.58 9.19 -12.51
C ASP A 121 -3.23 9.89 -12.76
N GLY A 122 -2.24 9.66 -11.88
CA GLY A 122 -0.91 10.24 -11.96
C GLY A 122 -0.75 11.56 -11.21
N ASN A 123 -1.82 12.11 -10.62
CA ASN A 123 -1.72 13.26 -9.75
C ASN A 123 -0.95 12.91 -8.49
N ALA A 124 0.00 13.78 -8.11
CA ALA A 124 0.82 13.61 -6.93
C ALA A 124 0.66 14.82 -6.00
N VAL A 125 0.46 14.54 -4.72
CA VAL A 125 0.26 15.57 -3.69
C VAL A 125 1.18 15.31 -2.50
N GLU A 126 1.46 16.35 -1.74
CA GLU A 126 2.22 16.24 -0.50
C GLU A 126 1.42 15.46 0.55
N ALA A 127 2.12 14.68 1.35
CA ALA A 127 1.52 13.89 2.41
C ALA A 127 2.28 14.05 3.73
N SER A 128 1.62 13.71 4.82
CA SER A 128 2.18 13.78 6.17
C SER A 128 1.97 12.47 6.92
N VAL A 129 2.93 12.08 7.76
CA VAL A 129 2.78 10.91 8.62
C VAL A 129 1.88 11.27 9.80
N LYS A 130 0.77 10.53 9.96
CA LYS A 130 -0.18 10.68 11.08
C LYS A 130 0.21 9.83 12.29
N GLY A 131 0.80 8.68 12.04
CA GLY A 131 1.24 7.76 13.07
C GLY A 131 1.82 6.49 12.48
N PHE A 132 2.51 5.74 13.31
CA PHE A 132 3.14 4.49 12.90
C PHE A 132 3.26 3.50 14.07
N ASP A 133 3.48 2.25 13.71
CA ASP A 133 3.83 1.15 14.59
C ASP A 133 5.05 0.43 13.98
N GLU A 134 6.21 0.70 14.56
CA GLU A 134 7.49 0.16 14.07
C GLU A 134 7.55 -1.37 14.23
N GLU A 135 7.01 -1.91 15.35
CA GLU A 135 7.04 -3.35 15.60
C GLU A 135 6.23 -4.14 14.57
N ARG A 136 5.17 -3.53 14.03
CA ARG A 136 4.30 -4.15 13.01
C ARG A 136 4.60 -3.69 11.59
N ASP A 137 5.59 -2.82 11.43
CA ASP A 137 5.93 -2.18 10.15
C ASP A 137 4.70 -1.54 9.48
N LEU A 138 3.94 -0.77 10.24
CA LEU A 138 2.74 -0.08 9.77
C LEU A 138 2.87 1.43 9.96
N ALA A 139 2.37 2.18 8.98
CA ALA A 139 2.21 3.62 9.10
C ALA A 139 0.88 4.07 8.47
N VAL A 140 0.38 5.19 8.96
CA VAL A 140 -0.73 5.92 8.34
C VAL A 140 -0.21 7.28 7.93
N VAL A 141 -0.39 7.59 6.66
CA VAL A 141 -0.13 8.91 6.10
C VAL A 141 -1.45 9.58 5.73
N SER A 142 -1.47 10.90 5.74
CA SER A 142 -2.63 11.69 5.32
C SER A 142 -2.28 12.64 4.20
N VAL A 143 -3.27 12.90 3.37
CA VAL A 143 -3.29 13.90 2.32
C VAL A 143 -4.45 14.85 2.59
N SER A 144 -4.19 16.16 2.55
CA SER A 144 -5.27 17.16 2.66
C SER A 144 -6.23 17.06 1.49
N LEU A 145 -7.55 17.06 1.76
CA LEU A 145 -8.56 17.06 0.70
C LEU A 145 -8.53 18.34 -0.14
N ASP A 146 -8.05 19.46 0.42
CA ASP A 146 -7.89 20.72 -0.29
C ASP A 146 -6.81 20.65 -1.38
N ASP A 147 -5.86 19.70 -1.26
CA ASP A 147 -4.76 19.50 -2.21
C ASP A 147 -5.10 18.45 -3.29
N VAL A 148 -6.24 17.77 -3.18
CA VAL A 148 -6.67 16.72 -4.13
C VAL A 148 -7.71 17.31 -5.08
N GLU A 149 -7.42 17.26 -6.38
CA GLU A 149 -8.33 17.74 -7.41
C GLU A 149 -9.64 16.92 -7.46
N ASP A 150 -10.75 17.52 -7.86
CA ASP A 150 -12.06 16.86 -7.96
C ASP A 150 -12.00 15.63 -8.89
N ASP A 151 -11.31 15.74 -10.02
CA ASP A 151 -11.15 14.63 -10.98
C ASP A 151 -10.40 13.44 -10.35
N THR A 152 -9.42 13.71 -9.50
CA THR A 152 -8.70 12.67 -8.73
C THR A 152 -9.62 12.04 -7.69
N MET A 153 -10.41 12.85 -6.98
CA MET A 153 -11.38 12.35 -6.00
C MET A 153 -12.44 11.43 -6.65
N ASP A 154 -12.83 11.71 -7.89
CA ASP A 154 -13.76 10.86 -8.65
C ASP A 154 -13.09 9.57 -9.15
N ALA A 155 -11.78 9.56 -9.32
CA ALA A 155 -11.00 8.42 -9.82
C ALA A 155 -10.59 7.42 -8.74
N ILE A 156 -10.61 7.82 -7.46
CA ILE A 156 -10.15 6.99 -6.34
C ILE A 156 -11.31 6.33 -5.59
N SER A 157 -10.98 5.30 -4.82
CA SER A 157 -11.93 4.64 -3.92
C SER A 157 -11.28 4.30 -2.58
N ILE A 158 -12.10 4.16 -1.56
CA ILE A 158 -11.65 3.65 -0.25
C ILE A 158 -11.70 2.13 -0.30
N ALA A 159 -10.61 1.47 0.07
CA ALA A 159 -10.51 0.02 0.10
C ALA A 159 -11.51 -0.59 1.10
N ASN A 160 -12.11 -1.71 0.73
CA ASN A 160 -12.90 -2.53 1.64
C ASN A 160 -11.95 -3.35 2.52
N ILE A 161 -11.94 -3.04 3.83
CA ILE A 161 -11.10 -3.73 4.79
C ILE A 161 -11.79 -4.99 5.28
N GLY A 162 -11.19 -6.15 5.01
CA GLY A 162 -11.62 -7.45 5.50
C GLY A 162 -10.86 -7.87 6.76
N SER A 163 -11.20 -9.05 7.29
CA SER A 163 -10.51 -9.67 8.41
C SER A 163 -9.66 -10.86 7.94
N SER A 164 -8.38 -10.87 8.30
CA SER A 164 -7.50 -12.01 8.04
C SER A 164 -7.92 -13.29 8.79
N ASP A 165 -8.73 -13.14 9.84
CA ASP A 165 -9.27 -14.28 10.59
C ASP A 165 -10.31 -15.07 9.77
N ASP A 166 -11.01 -14.42 8.86
CA ASP A 166 -12.00 -15.03 7.98
C ASP A 166 -11.38 -15.85 6.84
N LEU A 167 -10.08 -15.63 6.52
CA LEU A 167 -9.38 -16.36 5.46
C LEU A 167 -9.22 -17.85 5.78
N LYS A 168 -9.22 -18.68 4.73
CA LYS A 168 -8.97 -20.11 4.82
C LYS A 168 -7.73 -20.49 4.05
N VAL A 169 -6.99 -21.48 4.57
CA VAL A 169 -5.87 -22.07 3.83
C VAL A 169 -6.39 -22.67 2.51
N GLY A 170 -5.73 -22.31 1.41
CA GLY A 170 -6.13 -22.68 0.05
C GLY A 170 -6.96 -21.62 -0.67
N GLU A 171 -7.45 -20.57 0.01
CA GLU A 171 -8.11 -19.44 -0.66
C GLU A 171 -7.12 -18.67 -1.52
N GLN A 172 -7.60 -18.22 -2.68
CA GLN A 172 -6.81 -17.42 -3.60
C GLN A 172 -6.66 -16.00 -3.06
N VAL A 173 -5.47 -15.45 -3.26
CA VAL A 173 -5.13 -14.06 -2.95
C VAL A 173 -4.45 -13.40 -4.14
N VAL A 174 -4.61 -12.10 -4.23
CA VAL A 174 -3.93 -11.24 -5.20
C VAL A 174 -3.15 -10.18 -4.43
N ALA A 175 -1.84 -10.12 -4.67
CA ALA A 175 -1.01 -9.05 -4.15
C ALA A 175 -0.83 -7.99 -5.23
N ILE A 176 -1.10 -6.74 -4.87
CA ILE A 176 -0.98 -5.60 -5.78
C ILE A 176 -0.07 -4.58 -5.13
N GLY A 177 0.94 -4.13 -5.87
CA GLY A 177 1.84 -3.06 -5.45
C GLY A 177 1.99 -2.01 -6.55
N ASN A 178 2.41 -0.82 -6.16
CA ASN A 178 2.72 0.29 -7.05
C ASN A 178 4.02 0.99 -6.62
N ALA A 179 5.01 0.20 -6.24
CA ALA A 179 6.31 0.73 -5.84
C ALA A 179 7.15 1.16 -7.04
N LEU A 180 7.99 2.19 -6.84
CA LEU A 180 8.99 2.68 -7.80
C LEU A 180 8.45 3.47 -9.00
N GLY A 181 7.15 3.76 -9.11
CA GLY A 181 6.62 4.50 -10.26
C GLY A 181 6.81 3.81 -11.63
N TYR A 182 7.34 2.59 -11.65
CA TYR A 182 7.54 1.79 -12.87
C TYR A 182 6.31 1.01 -13.31
N GLY A 183 5.16 1.25 -12.65
CA GLY A 183 3.91 0.57 -12.94
C GLY A 183 3.49 -0.41 -11.85
N GLN A 184 2.27 -0.84 -11.98
CA GLN A 184 1.62 -1.74 -11.04
C GLN A 184 2.19 -3.15 -11.18
N SER A 185 2.52 -3.76 -10.06
CA SER A 185 2.92 -5.16 -9.97
C SER A 185 1.79 -5.97 -9.38
N VAL A 186 1.41 -7.06 -10.05
CA VAL A 186 0.36 -7.96 -9.61
C VAL A 186 0.91 -9.37 -9.52
N ALA A 187 0.68 -10.01 -8.38
CA ALA A 187 0.99 -11.42 -8.19
C ALA A 187 -0.21 -12.15 -7.60
N THR A 188 -0.40 -13.39 -8.00
CA THR A 188 -1.46 -14.26 -7.49
C THR A 188 -0.87 -15.42 -6.71
N GLY A 189 -1.58 -15.86 -5.69
CA GLY A 189 -1.19 -17.00 -4.89
C GLY A 189 -2.36 -17.56 -4.10
N ILE A 190 -2.05 -18.43 -3.16
CA ILE A 190 -3.02 -18.99 -2.22
C ILE A 190 -2.54 -18.78 -0.79
N VAL A 191 -3.47 -18.69 0.14
CA VAL A 191 -3.16 -18.71 1.56
C VAL A 191 -2.56 -20.08 1.91
N SER A 192 -1.27 -20.13 2.18
CA SER A 192 -0.55 -21.39 2.49
C SER A 192 -0.61 -21.74 3.99
N ALA A 193 -0.66 -20.73 4.84
CA ALA A 193 -0.74 -20.89 6.29
C ALA A 193 -1.31 -19.63 6.95
N LYS A 194 -1.81 -19.79 8.18
CA LYS A 194 -2.31 -18.70 9.03
C LYS A 194 -1.58 -18.73 10.38
N ASN A 195 -1.61 -17.61 11.08
CA ASN A 195 -1.13 -17.48 12.46
C ASN A 195 0.35 -17.88 12.65
N ARG A 196 1.18 -17.68 11.63
CA ARG A 196 2.63 -17.85 11.76
C ARG A 196 3.23 -16.62 12.41
N ARG A 197 4.04 -16.83 13.44
CA ARG A 197 4.90 -15.80 13.99
C ARG A 197 6.19 -15.73 13.17
N MET A 198 6.61 -14.54 12.82
CA MET A 198 7.94 -14.28 12.27
C MET A 198 8.81 -13.70 13.38
N ASP A 199 10.06 -14.12 13.46
CA ASP A 199 11.06 -13.44 14.27
C ASP A 199 11.61 -12.20 13.55
N SER A 200 12.43 -11.41 14.25
CA SER A 200 13.07 -10.21 13.70
C SER A 200 13.93 -10.48 12.44
N ASP A 201 14.27 -11.73 12.18
CA ASP A 201 15.07 -12.16 11.03
C ASP A 201 14.22 -12.73 9.89
N ASN A 202 12.89 -12.50 9.93
CA ASN A 202 11.90 -13.03 8.97
C ASN A 202 11.83 -14.58 8.88
N ASN A 203 12.33 -15.28 9.89
CA ASN A 203 12.20 -16.73 9.97
C ASN A 203 10.88 -17.09 10.64
N THR A 204 10.21 -18.12 10.10
CA THR A 204 8.97 -18.65 10.71
C THR A 204 9.33 -19.35 12.02
N VAL A 205 8.86 -18.81 13.15
CA VAL A 205 8.96 -19.52 14.44
C VAL A 205 7.88 -20.58 14.48
N THR A 206 8.28 -21.84 14.38
CA THR A 206 7.37 -22.97 14.70
C THR A 206 7.37 -23.12 16.21
N ASP A 207 6.25 -22.74 16.84
CA ASP A 207 5.99 -23.09 18.23
C ASP A 207 5.93 -24.62 18.31
N GLY A 208 6.94 -25.23 18.94
CA GLY A 208 6.98 -26.66 19.12
C GLY A 208 5.90 -27.07 20.11
N SER A 209 4.87 -27.77 19.64
CA SER A 209 3.93 -28.54 20.43
C SER A 209 4.40 -30.00 20.53
#